data_76150db056be3199665ceda26d2397b0
#
_entry.id   76150db056be3199665ceda26d2397b0
#
_cell.length_a   1.000
_cell.length_b   1.000
_cell.length_c   1.000
_cell.angle_alpha   90.00
_cell.angle_beta   90.00
_cell.angle_gamma   90.00
#
_symmetry.space_group_name_H-M   'P 1'
#
loop_
_entity.id
_entity.type
_entity.pdbx_description
1 polymer ?
#
loop_
_entity_poly.entity_id
_entity_poly.type
_entity_poly.pdbx_seq_one_letter_code
_entity_poly.pdbx_strand_id
1 'polypeptide(L)'
;MRATKPFTIQSRPALSHNRMPATLPIPVFVYLSSIILPISFELGSFHLTAIRLFLIVIIIPLGVNLLRGCYGKLLATDLLFTLHIAWVITALIINDTPGVIQSFGSTGLEFLGGYLVGRAYIRDQKSFVALCKLFGVLIAVCLPVALFEALTGIAVVIAVLDQLPWISAPTDLEIQRRLGIERVQLSFEHPIHWGLFNSFAAALCFIGLKTTYSLWIRSVLLGCAVLGSVLSVSSGAIISILLQMGIIAWAYIFHNLHRKWLILLITILAAYVSVDLASNRTPLQVF
;
A
#
# COMPACT_ATOMS: atom_id res chain seq x y z
N MET A 1 46.30 47.92 3.57
CA MET A 1 45.00 47.77 2.87
C MET A 1 45.05 46.49 2.02
N ARG A 2 44.39 45.42 2.48
CA ARG A 2 44.25 44.18 1.72
C ARG A 2 42.86 44.21 1.05
N ALA A 3 42.85 44.25 -0.28
CA ALA A 3 41.64 44.21 -1.07
C ALA A 3 41.01 42.79 -1.00
N THR A 4 39.80 42.70 -0.48
CA THR A 4 38.98 41.47 -0.49
C THR A 4 38.42 41.25 -1.87
N LYS A 5 38.76 40.10 -2.50
CA LYS A 5 38.19 39.66 -3.77
C LYS A 5 36.68 39.36 -3.60
N PRO A 6 35.81 39.78 -4.52
CA PRO A 6 34.39 39.46 -4.47
C PRO A 6 34.17 37.96 -4.71
N PHE A 7 33.31 37.40 -3.90
CA PHE A 7 32.89 35.99 -3.98
C PHE A 7 31.96 35.83 -5.21
N THR A 8 32.49 35.24 -6.28
CA THR A 8 31.69 34.96 -7.49
C THR A 8 30.87 33.71 -7.24
N ILE A 9 29.56 33.87 -7.11
CA ILE A 9 28.61 32.74 -7.08
C ILE A 9 28.65 32.08 -8.45
N GLN A 10 29.34 30.94 -8.56
CA GLN A 10 29.28 30.08 -9.73
C GLN A 10 27.84 29.53 -9.84
N SER A 11 27.08 30.02 -10.83
CA SER A 11 25.80 29.47 -11.22
C SER A 11 26.00 27.99 -11.58
N ARG A 12 25.42 27.10 -10.76
CA ARG A 12 25.37 25.67 -11.09
C ARG A 12 24.73 25.51 -12.47
N PRO A 13 25.34 24.75 -13.39
CA PRO A 13 24.73 24.50 -14.68
C PRO A 13 23.35 23.86 -14.46
N ALA A 14 22.35 24.45 -15.09
CA ALA A 14 21.00 23.89 -15.13
C ALA A 14 21.11 22.46 -15.64
N LEU A 15 20.84 21.50 -14.76
CA LEU A 15 20.74 20.08 -15.12
C LEU A 15 19.73 19.98 -16.26
N SER A 16 20.20 19.68 -17.46
CA SER A 16 19.36 19.41 -18.62
C SER A 16 18.34 18.36 -18.21
N HIS A 17 17.08 18.73 -18.16
CA HIS A 17 15.95 17.85 -17.96
C HIS A 17 15.84 16.93 -19.18
N ASN A 18 16.71 15.91 -19.22
CA ASN A 18 16.57 14.83 -20.17
C ASN A 18 15.28 14.10 -19.80
N ARG A 19 14.19 14.40 -20.52
CA ARG A 19 12.85 13.83 -20.32
C ARG A 19 12.81 12.40 -20.86
N MET A 20 13.56 11.51 -20.23
CA MET A 20 13.28 10.09 -20.38
C MET A 20 12.00 9.79 -19.57
N PRO A 21 11.00 9.12 -20.14
CA PRO A 21 9.87 8.66 -19.38
C PRO A 21 10.42 7.77 -18.25
N ALA A 22 10.03 8.08 -17.02
CA ALA A 22 10.40 7.27 -15.88
C ALA A 22 9.69 5.92 -16.04
N THR A 23 10.43 4.91 -16.47
CA THR A 23 9.93 3.53 -16.51
C THR A 23 9.96 2.97 -15.09
N LEU A 24 8.86 2.38 -14.67
CA LEU A 24 8.80 1.68 -13.41
C LEU A 24 9.76 0.47 -13.47
N PRO A 25 10.61 0.23 -12.46
CA PRO A 25 11.46 -0.95 -12.43
C PRO A 25 10.63 -2.24 -12.53
N ILE A 26 11.04 -3.14 -13.41
CA ILE A 26 10.34 -4.41 -13.67
C ILE A 26 9.98 -5.17 -12.39
N PRO A 27 10.88 -5.29 -11.37
CA PRO A 27 10.54 -5.99 -10.14
C PRO A 27 9.36 -5.38 -9.38
N VAL A 28 9.17 -4.06 -9.42
CA VAL A 28 8.02 -3.39 -8.78
C VAL A 28 6.73 -3.69 -9.55
N PHE A 29 6.81 -3.69 -10.89
CA PHE A 29 5.67 -4.05 -11.73
C PHE A 29 5.24 -5.50 -11.49
N VAL A 30 6.19 -6.44 -11.47
CA VAL A 30 5.92 -7.86 -11.19
C VAL A 30 5.33 -8.03 -9.79
N TYR A 31 5.90 -7.36 -8.78
CA TYR A 31 5.40 -7.39 -7.41
C TYR A 31 3.93 -6.95 -7.31
N LEU A 32 3.59 -5.80 -7.90
CA LEU A 32 2.21 -5.29 -7.84
C LEU A 32 1.26 -6.14 -8.67
N SER A 33 1.69 -6.65 -9.82
CA SER A 33 0.89 -7.57 -10.62
C SER A 33 0.61 -8.87 -9.87
N SER A 34 1.59 -9.40 -9.12
CA SER A 34 1.41 -10.61 -8.32
C SER A 34 0.51 -10.42 -7.09
N ILE A 35 0.31 -9.19 -6.63
CA ILE A 35 -0.71 -8.89 -5.60
C ILE A 35 -2.12 -8.96 -6.18
N ILE A 36 -2.30 -8.45 -7.42
CA ILE A 36 -3.62 -8.35 -8.04
C ILE A 36 -4.02 -9.66 -8.71
N LEU A 37 -3.06 -10.43 -9.21
CA LEU A 37 -3.32 -11.73 -9.81
C LEU A 37 -3.22 -12.82 -8.73
N PRO A 38 -4.34 -13.36 -8.25
CA PRO A 38 -4.36 -14.32 -7.14
C PRO A 38 -4.03 -15.72 -7.66
N ILE A 39 -2.90 -15.85 -8.31
CA ILE A 39 -2.41 -17.15 -8.77
C ILE A 39 -1.77 -17.84 -7.58
N SER A 40 -2.30 -18.98 -7.19
CA SER A 40 -1.74 -19.81 -6.15
C SER A 40 -1.56 -21.25 -6.63
N PHE A 41 -0.58 -21.92 -6.02
CA PHE A 41 -0.23 -23.29 -6.30
C PHE A 41 -0.12 -24.05 -4.98
N GLU A 42 -0.62 -25.26 -4.94
CA GLU A 42 -0.44 -26.14 -3.80
C GLU A 42 0.77 -27.04 -4.01
N LEU A 43 1.78 -26.92 -3.17
CA LEU A 43 2.95 -27.78 -3.17
C LEU A 43 3.01 -28.56 -1.84
N GLY A 44 2.35 -29.72 -1.79
CA GLY A 44 2.17 -30.48 -0.56
C GLY A 44 1.33 -29.71 0.46
N SER A 45 1.90 -29.41 1.62
CA SER A 45 1.25 -28.60 2.68
C SER A 45 1.45 -27.08 2.52
N PHE A 46 2.19 -26.65 1.51
CA PHE A 46 2.51 -25.23 1.29
C PHE A 46 1.60 -24.62 0.24
N HIS A 47 0.85 -23.62 0.64
CA HIS A 47 0.09 -22.75 -0.26
C HIS A 47 0.98 -21.61 -0.75
N LEU A 48 1.48 -21.70 -2.00
CA LEU A 48 2.39 -20.73 -2.60
C LEU A 48 1.62 -19.82 -3.55
N THR A 49 1.52 -18.54 -3.19
CA THR A 49 0.97 -17.51 -4.08
C THR A 49 2.04 -16.95 -5.02
N ALA A 50 1.63 -16.35 -6.14
CA ALA A 50 2.54 -15.71 -7.09
C ALA A 50 3.46 -14.69 -6.43
N ILE A 51 2.93 -13.91 -5.47
CA ILE A 51 3.72 -12.94 -4.70
C ILE A 51 4.78 -13.64 -3.85
N ARG A 52 4.46 -14.76 -3.20
CA ARG A 52 5.43 -15.53 -2.38
C ARG A 52 6.53 -16.11 -3.23
N LEU A 53 6.20 -16.68 -4.38
CA LEU A 53 7.21 -17.19 -5.32
C LEU A 53 8.17 -16.10 -5.78
N PHE A 54 7.63 -14.95 -6.18
CA PHE A 54 8.45 -13.80 -6.55
C PHE A 54 9.36 -13.34 -5.40
N LEU A 55 8.82 -13.22 -4.19
CA LEU A 55 9.57 -12.76 -3.04
C LEU A 55 10.63 -13.75 -2.57
N ILE A 56 10.38 -15.06 -2.62
CA ILE A 56 11.38 -16.10 -2.30
C ILE A 56 12.63 -15.92 -3.18
N VAL A 57 12.43 -15.64 -4.47
CA VAL A 57 13.55 -15.47 -5.40
C VAL A 57 14.33 -14.18 -5.13
N ILE A 58 13.63 -13.08 -4.80
CA ILE A 58 14.24 -11.75 -4.79
C ILE A 58 14.71 -11.30 -3.40
N ILE A 59 14.17 -11.86 -2.30
CA ILE A 59 14.41 -11.37 -0.93
C ILE A 59 15.89 -11.52 -0.52
N ILE A 60 16.51 -12.65 -0.87
CA ILE A 60 17.90 -12.93 -0.51
C ILE A 60 18.85 -11.93 -1.19
N PRO A 61 18.84 -11.76 -2.53
CA PRO A 61 19.71 -10.79 -3.19
C PRO A 61 19.42 -9.36 -2.75
N LEU A 62 18.16 -8.98 -2.46
CA LEU A 62 17.83 -7.66 -1.96
C LEU A 62 18.39 -7.44 -0.54
N GLY A 63 18.24 -8.40 0.36
CA GLY A 63 18.79 -8.34 1.72
C GLY A 63 20.31 -8.24 1.72
N VAL A 64 21.01 -9.07 0.93
CA VAL A 64 22.48 -9.01 0.79
C VAL A 64 22.92 -7.65 0.26
N ASN A 65 22.25 -7.10 -0.75
CA ASN A 65 22.58 -5.79 -1.30
C ASN A 65 22.30 -4.64 -0.32
N LEU A 66 21.26 -4.76 0.52
CA LEU A 66 21.01 -3.81 1.60
C LEU A 66 22.15 -3.80 2.61
N LEU A 67 22.58 -4.98 3.08
CA LEU A 67 23.71 -5.12 4.02
C LEU A 67 25.04 -4.64 3.44
N ARG A 68 25.24 -4.79 2.12
CA ARG A 68 26.41 -4.26 1.40
C ARG A 68 26.35 -2.74 1.19
N GLY A 69 25.25 -2.08 1.60
CA GLY A 69 25.09 -0.63 1.44
C GLY A 69 24.73 -0.19 0.02
N CYS A 70 24.37 -1.10 -0.90
CA CYS A 70 23.99 -0.76 -2.29
C CYS A 70 22.78 0.17 -2.33
N TYR A 71 21.94 0.15 -1.31
CA TYR A 71 20.76 1.03 -1.19
C TYR A 71 20.98 2.23 -0.25
N GLY A 72 22.23 2.55 0.06
CA GLY A 72 22.62 3.61 0.97
C GLY A 72 22.80 3.12 2.41
N LYS A 73 22.88 4.07 3.36
CA LYS A 73 23.05 3.74 4.78
C LYS A 73 21.84 2.99 5.32
N LEU A 74 22.07 2.08 6.26
CA LEU A 74 21.01 1.44 7.01
C LEU A 74 20.17 2.50 7.75
N LEU A 75 18.87 2.40 7.64
CA LEU A 75 17.92 3.30 8.27
C LEU A 75 17.32 2.63 9.52
N ALA A 76 16.80 3.45 10.43
CA ALA A 76 16.06 2.95 11.59
C ALA A 76 14.85 2.07 11.16
N THR A 77 14.25 2.37 10.02
CA THR A 77 13.17 1.55 9.44
C THR A 77 13.64 0.15 9.07
N ASP A 78 14.85 -0.02 8.51
CA ASP A 78 15.42 -1.34 8.19
C ASP A 78 15.52 -2.20 9.46
N LEU A 79 15.97 -1.60 10.56
CA LEU A 79 16.06 -2.26 11.87
C LEU A 79 14.68 -2.57 12.45
N LEU A 80 13.74 -1.61 12.41
CA LEU A 80 12.40 -1.79 12.97
C LEU A 80 11.63 -2.90 12.26
N PHE A 81 11.73 -3.01 10.93
CA PHE A 81 11.13 -4.10 10.18
C PHE A 81 11.73 -5.46 10.57
N THR A 82 13.04 -5.53 10.73
CA THR A 82 13.73 -6.77 11.16
C THR A 82 13.31 -7.16 12.59
N LEU A 83 13.28 -6.20 13.51
CA LEU A 83 12.83 -6.43 14.89
C LEU A 83 11.35 -6.85 14.97
N HIS A 84 10.49 -6.25 14.14
CA HIS A 84 9.08 -6.65 14.07
C HIS A 84 8.93 -8.11 13.64
N ILE A 85 9.66 -8.54 12.63
CA ILE A 85 9.66 -9.94 12.18
C ILE A 85 10.18 -10.88 13.28
N ALA A 86 11.30 -10.52 13.94
CA ALA A 86 11.82 -11.29 15.05
C ALA A 86 10.79 -11.40 16.19
N TRP A 87 10.07 -10.33 16.48
CA TRP A 87 8.99 -10.32 17.46
C TRP A 87 7.83 -11.26 17.07
N VAL A 88 7.39 -11.21 15.80
CA VAL A 88 6.33 -12.10 15.29
C VAL A 88 6.72 -13.57 15.43
N ILE A 89 7.97 -13.93 15.05
CA ILE A 89 8.48 -15.29 15.23
C ILE A 89 8.39 -15.70 16.70
N THR A 90 8.93 -14.86 17.58
CA THR A 90 8.98 -15.13 19.01
C THR A 90 7.57 -15.34 19.59
N ALA A 91 6.63 -14.46 19.21
CA ALA A 91 5.24 -14.55 19.64
C ALA A 91 4.57 -15.85 19.17
N LEU A 92 4.80 -16.27 17.92
CA LEU A 92 4.25 -17.51 17.38
C LEU A 92 4.80 -18.76 18.10
N ILE A 93 6.10 -18.75 18.41
CA ILE A 93 6.75 -19.86 19.13
C ILE A 93 6.24 -19.94 20.56
N ILE A 94 6.16 -18.82 21.30
CA ILE A 94 5.73 -18.80 22.70
C ILE A 94 4.27 -19.23 22.85
N ASN A 95 3.41 -18.86 21.88
CA ASN A 95 2.00 -19.23 21.91
C ASN A 95 1.71 -20.62 21.33
N ASP A 96 2.73 -21.40 21.05
CA ASP A 96 2.63 -22.77 20.50
C ASP A 96 1.63 -22.87 19.34
N THR A 97 1.69 -21.91 18.43
CA THR A 97 0.75 -21.78 17.31
C THR A 97 0.98 -22.90 16.30
N PRO A 98 -0.03 -23.68 15.90
CA PRO A 98 0.12 -24.69 14.87
C PRO A 98 0.62 -24.08 13.56
N GLY A 99 1.60 -24.73 12.91
CA GLY A 99 2.13 -24.25 11.63
C GLY A 99 2.94 -22.94 11.71
N VAL A 100 3.69 -22.73 12.79
CA VAL A 100 4.57 -21.55 13.00
C VAL A 100 5.42 -21.25 11.77
N ILE A 101 6.06 -22.26 11.17
CA ILE A 101 6.93 -22.09 10.00
C ILE A 101 6.14 -21.55 8.81
N GLN A 102 4.92 -22.05 8.61
CA GLN A 102 4.05 -21.66 7.50
C GLN A 102 3.51 -20.22 7.70
N SER A 103 3.03 -19.92 8.90
CA SER A 103 2.49 -18.60 9.25
C SER A 103 3.56 -17.51 9.24
N PHE A 104 4.72 -17.81 9.85
CA PHE A 104 5.88 -16.90 9.83
C PHE A 104 6.46 -16.76 8.43
N GLY A 105 6.64 -17.87 7.70
CA GLY A 105 7.22 -17.86 6.36
C GLY A 105 6.40 -16.98 5.41
N SER A 106 5.08 -17.09 5.44
CA SER A 106 4.21 -16.25 4.60
C SER A 106 4.22 -14.78 5.03
N THR A 107 3.90 -14.50 6.29
CA THR A 107 3.80 -13.12 6.81
C THR A 107 5.14 -12.39 6.77
N GLY A 108 6.21 -13.06 7.23
CA GLY A 108 7.55 -12.47 7.24
C GLY A 108 8.08 -12.19 5.83
N LEU A 109 7.86 -13.13 4.90
CA LEU A 109 8.27 -12.98 3.51
C LEU A 109 7.55 -11.83 2.83
N GLU A 110 6.23 -11.73 2.96
CA GLU A 110 5.43 -10.69 2.33
C GLU A 110 5.74 -9.31 2.91
N PHE A 111 5.85 -9.21 4.24
CA PHE A 111 6.11 -7.95 4.93
C PHE A 111 7.53 -7.42 4.65
N LEU A 112 8.56 -8.24 4.91
CA LEU A 112 9.94 -7.84 4.69
C LEU A 112 10.27 -7.74 3.20
N GLY A 113 9.78 -8.68 2.40
CA GLY A 113 10.01 -8.69 0.96
C GLY A 113 9.41 -7.48 0.27
N GLY A 114 8.17 -7.12 0.59
CA GLY A 114 7.54 -5.90 0.07
C GLY A 114 8.30 -4.64 0.46
N TYR A 115 8.74 -4.54 1.72
CA TYR A 115 9.61 -3.45 2.18
C TYR A 115 10.91 -3.37 1.37
N LEU A 116 11.61 -4.49 1.19
CA LEU A 116 12.88 -4.55 0.45
C LEU A 116 12.71 -4.18 -1.02
N VAL A 117 11.62 -4.59 -1.67
CA VAL A 117 11.29 -4.16 -3.04
C VAL A 117 11.13 -2.65 -3.11
N GLY A 118 10.36 -2.05 -2.20
CA GLY A 118 10.23 -0.59 -2.12
C GLY A 118 11.57 0.10 -1.87
N ARG A 119 12.34 -0.40 -0.89
CA ARG A 119 13.64 0.13 -0.47
C ARG A 119 14.70 0.08 -1.57
N ALA A 120 14.67 -0.96 -2.40
CA ALA A 120 15.63 -1.16 -3.50
C ALA A 120 15.30 -0.34 -4.74
N TYR A 121 14.03 -0.25 -5.10
CA TYR A 121 13.62 0.20 -6.44
C TYR A 121 12.90 1.57 -6.45
N ILE A 122 12.27 1.99 -5.34
CA ILE A 122 11.57 3.29 -5.26
C ILE A 122 12.46 4.29 -4.50
N ARG A 123 13.50 4.77 -5.17
CA ARG A 123 14.56 5.57 -4.51
C ARG A 123 14.59 7.04 -4.94
N ASP A 124 13.85 7.39 -5.96
CA ASP A 124 13.80 8.74 -6.50
C ASP A 124 12.35 9.16 -6.80
N GLN A 125 12.18 10.46 -7.01
CA GLN A 125 10.87 11.02 -7.32
C GLN A 125 10.25 10.45 -8.60
N LYS A 126 11.08 10.07 -9.59
CA LYS A 126 10.58 9.58 -10.88
C LYS A 126 9.98 8.19 -10.71
N SER A 127 10.69 7.27 -10.05
CA SER A 127 10.19 5.92 -9.75
C SER A 127 8.95 5.96 -8.84
N PHE A 128 8.90 6.88 -7.86
CA PHE A 128 7.72 7.09 -7.03
C PHE A 128 6.51 7.58 -7.85
N VAL A 129 6.69 8.56 -8.72
CA VAL A 129 5.61 9.04 -9.61
C VAL A 129 5.17 7.94 -10.58
N ALA A 130 6.09 7.12 -11.10
CA ALA A 130 5.75 5.99 -11.94
C ALA A 130 4.92 4.93 -11.18
N LEU A 131 5.26 4.66 -9.93
CA LEU A 131 4.45 3.83 -9.02
C LEU A 131 3.04 4.38 -8.84
N CYS A 132 2.90 5.68 -8.53
CA CYS A 132 1.60 6.33 -8.39
C CYS A 132 0.75 6.26 -9.67
N LYS A 133 1.39 6.40 -10.85
CA LYS A 133 0.71 6.22 -12.15
C LYS A 133 0.19 4.81 -12.33
N LEU A 134 0.99 3.80 -11.97
CA LEU A 134 0.57 2.41 -12.05
C LEU A 134 -0.66 2.16 -11.17
N PHE A 135 -0.67 2.64 -9.92
CA PHE A 135 -1.86 2.54 -9.07
C PHE A 135 -3.09 3.20 -9.69
N GLY A 136 -2.93 4.37 -10.30
CA GLY A 136 -4.01 5.05 -11.01
C GLY A 136 -4.57 4.24 -12.18
N VAL A 137 -3.69 3.59 -12.97
CA VAL A 137 -4.09 2.70 -14.07
C VAL A 137 -4.81 1.47 -13.53
N LEU A 138 -4.27 0.82 -12.50
CA LEU A 138 -4.86 -0.38 -11.91
C LEU A 138 -6.27 -0.11 -11.38
N ILE A 139 -6.48 0.99 -10.66
CA ILE A 139 -7.81 1.39 -10.20
C ILE A 139 -8.75 1.63 -11.39
N ALA A 140 -8.29 2.38 -12.40
CA ALA A 140 -9.13 2.70 -13.55
C ALA A 140 -9.55 1.47 -14.35
N VAL A 141 -8.66 0.47 -14.46
CA VAL A 141 -8.93 -0.80 -15.16
C VAL A 141 -9.79 -1.74 -14.31
N CYS A 142 -9.55 -1.82 -13.01
CA CYS A 142 -10.27 -2.73 -12.13
C CYS A 142 -11.69 -2.23 -11.78
N LEU A 143 -11.90 -0.92 -11.73
CA LEU A 143 -13.18 -0.34 -11.30
C LEU A 143 -14.40 -0.78 -12.13
N PRO A 144 -14.36 -0.83 -13.48
CA PRO A 144 -15.49 -1.32 -14.28
C PRO A 144 -15.85 -2.76 -13.92
N VAL A 145 -14.86 -3.63 -13.70
CA VAL A 145 -15.07 -5.03 -13.32
C VAL A 145 -15.64 -5.11 -11.90
N ALA A 146 -15.16 -4.28 -10.99
CA ALA A 146 -15.68 -4.17 -9.62
C ALA A 146 -17.14 -3.69 -9.61
N LEU A 147 -17.51 -2.75 -10.47
CA LEU A 147 -18.90 -2.30 -10.63
C LEU A 147 -19.79 -3.41 -11.17
N PHE A 148 -19.31 -4.17 -12.14
CA PHE A 148 -20.06 -5.32 -12.66
C PHE A 148 -20.32 -6.36 -11.56
N GLU A 149 -19.27 -6.72 -10.79
CA GLU A 149 -19.39 -7.64 -9.65
C GLU A 149 -20.38 -7.12 -8.59
N ALA A 150 -20.32 -5.82 -8.24
CA ALA A 150 -21.24 -5.21 -7.29
C ALA A 150 -22.71 -5.27 -7.72
N LEU A 151 -22.97 -5.18 -9.04
CA LEU A 151 -24.33 -5.18 -9.62
C LEU A 151 -24.88 -6.58 -9.84
N THR A 152 -24.02 -7.54 -10.20
CA THR A 152 -24.44 -8.89 -10.58
C THR A 152 -24.21 -9.93 -9.48
N GLY A 153 -23.32 -9.66 -8.52
CA GLY A 153 -22.85 -10.64 -7.54
C GLY A 153 -21.90 -11.69 -8.12
N ILE A 154 -21.47 -11.53 -9.38
CA ILE A 154 -20.60 -12.49 -10.05
C ILE A 154 -19.15 -12.00 -9.99
N ALA A 155 -18.29 -12.70 -9.25
CA ALA A 155 -16.84 -12.44 -9.18
C ALA A 155 -16.16 -12.94 -10.46
N VAL A 156 -16.27 -12.18 -11.55
CA VAL A 156 -15.84 -12.57 -12.91
C VAL A 156 -14.39 -13.00 -12.96
N VAL A 157 -13.51 -12.27 -12.25
CA VAL A 157 -12.07 -12.58 -12.26
C VAL A 157 -11.82 -13.97 -11.67
N ILE A 158 -12.45 -14.27 -10.54
CA ILE A 158 -12.34 -15.57 -9.87
C ILE A 158 -12.94 -16.65 -10.74
N ALA A 159 -14.15 -16.42 -11.29
CA ALA A 159 -14.83 -17.38 -12.15
C ALA A 159 -14.02 -17.74 -13.42
N VAL A 160 -13.27 -16.79 -13.97
CA VAL A 160 -12.37 -17.05 -15.11
C VAL A 160 -11.12 -17.83 -14.66
N LEU A 161 -10.55 -17.49 -13.50
CA LEU A 161 -9.37 -18.18 -12.98
C LEU A 161 -9.66 -19.63 -12.58
N ASP A 162 -10.83 -19.91 -12.03
CA ASP A 162 -11.29 -21.27 -11.67
C ASP A 162 -11.39 -22.23 -12.87
N GLN A 163 -11.50 -21.69 -14.09
CA GLN A 163 -11.50 -22.50 -15.30
C GLN A 163 -10.09 -22.96 -15.72
N LEU A 164 -9.05 -22.42 -15.09
CA LEU A 164 -7.66 -22.75 -15.42
C LEU A 164 -7.16 -23.91 -14.54
N PRO A 165 -6.86 -25.10 -15.12
CA PRO A 165 -6.62 -26.34 -14.37
C PRO A 165 -5.36 -26.32 -13.49
N TRP A 166 -4.51 -25.30 -13.61
CA TRP A 166 -3.25 -25.19 -12.88
C TRP A 166 -3.25 -24.09 -11.82
N ILE A 167 -4.36 -23.38 -11.66
CA ILE A 167 -4.46 -22.21 -10.80
C ILE A 167 -5.53 -22.51 -9.75
N SER A 168 -5.15 -22.40 -8.48
CA SER A 168 -6.13 -22.34 -7.40
C SER A 168 -6.54 -20.89 -7.25
N ALA A 169 -7.76 -20.56 -7.69
CA ALA A 169 -8.33 -19.24 -7.47
C ALA A 169 -8.69 -19.07 -5.98
N PRO A 170 -8.75 -17.84 -5.48
CA PRO A 170 -9.35 -17.57 -4.17
C PRO A 170 -10.78 -18.11 -4.19
N THR A 171 -11.20 -18.70 -3.09
CA THR A 171 -12.58 -19.17 -2.95
C THR A 171 -13.52 -17.98 -3.17
N ASP A 172 -14.51 -18.16 -4.04
CA ASP A 172 -15.64 -17.23 -4.10
C ASP A 172 -16.35 -17.36 -2.75
N LEU A 173 -16.09 -16.40 -1.89
CA LEU A 173 -16.71 -16.39 -0.57
C LEU A 173 -18.16 -15.98 -0.79
N GLU A 174 -19.12 -16.86 -0.48
CA GLU A 174 -20.51 -16.46 -0.27
C GLU A 174 -20.59 -15.46 0.88
N ILE A 175 -20.11 -14.24 0.60
CA ILE A 175 -20.01 -13.20 1.61
C ILE A 175 -21.38 -12.58 1.76
N GLN A 176 -21.91 -12.65 2.97
CA GLN A 176 -23.19 -12.05 3.30
C GLN A 176 -23.29 -10.61 2.77
N ARG A 177 -24.32 -10.33 2.00
CA ARG A 177 -24.69 -8.98 1.58
C ARG A 177 -24.70 -8.05 2.78
N ARG A 178 -24.11 -6.89 2.63
CA ARG A 178 -24.19 -5.82 3.64
C ARG A 178 -24.89 -4.62 3.02
N LEU A 179 -25.85 -4.04 3.73
CA LEU A 179 -26.64 -2.90 3.26
C LEU A 179 -27.38 -3.20 1.94
N GLY A 180 -27.68 -4.46 1.66
CA GLY A 180 -28.36 -4.87 0.41
C GLY A 180 -27.46 -4.90 -0.83
N ILE A 181 -26.14 -4.67 -0.69
CA ILE A 181 -25.16 -4.62 -1.76
C ILE A 181 -24.25 -5.84 -1.68
N GLU A 182 -23.89 -6.40 -2.83
CA GLU A 182 -22.85 -7.43 -2.93
C GLU A 182 -21.49 -6.82 -2.62
N ARG A 183 -20.67 -7.54 -1.89
CA ARG A 183 -19.34 -7.09 -1.48
C ARG A 183 -18.33 -7.48 -2.55
N VAL A 184 -17.70 -6.47 -3.16
CA VAL A 184 -16.70 -6.69 -4.20
C VAL A 184 -15.38 -7.18 -3.60
N GLN A 185 -14.91 -8.32 -4.08
CA GLN A 185 -13.59 -8.87 -3.76
C GLN A 185 -12.64 -8.82 -4.97
N LEU A 186 -13.17 -8.76 -6.18
CA LEU A 186 -12.48 -8.76 -7.46
C LEU A 186 -11.59 -10.01 -7.62
N SER A 187 -10.28 -9.84 -7.47
CA SER A 187 -9.26 -10.89 -7.54
C SER A 187 -8.60 -11.17 -6.19
N PHE A 188 -8.99 -10.46 -5.15
CA PHE A 188 -8.39 -10.61 -3.82
C PHE A 188 -9.05 -11.73 -3.03
N GLU A 189 -8.33 -12.30 -2.07
CA GLU A 189 -8.85 -13.35 -1.20
C GLU A 189 -10.04 -12.90 -0.34
N HIS A 190 -10.19 -11.59 -0.13
CA HIS A 190 -11.27 -11.04 0.68
C HIS A 190 -11.60 -9.59 0.27
N PRO A 191 -12.88 -9.15 0.32
CA PRO A 191 -13.28 -7.77 0.00
C PRO A 191 -12.53 -6.69 0.77
N ILE A 192 -12.11 -6.97 2.01
CA ILE A 192 -11.30 -6.04 2.80
C ILE A 192 -10.00 -5.68 2.07
N HIS A 193 -9.34 -6.64 1.46
CA HIS A 193 -8.07 -6.41 0.73
C HIS A 193 -8.27 -5.50 -0.47
N TRP A 194 -9.35 -5.72 -1.25
CA TRP A 194 -9.73 -4.83 -2.34
C TRP A 194 -9.97 -3.39 -1.85
N GLY A 195 -10.75 -3.25 -0.76
CA GLY A 195 -11.03 -1.94 -0.17
C GLY A 195 -9.78 -1.22 0.33
N LEU A 196 -8.87 -1.93 1.01
CA LEU A 196 -7.61 -1.38 1.51
C LEU A 196 -6.66 -1.02 0.37
N PHE A 197 -6.59 -1.83 -0.69
CA PHE A 197 -5.81 -1.51 -1.89
C PHE A 197 -6.25 -0.17 -2.50
N ASN A 198 -7.56 0.04 -2.66
CA ASN A 198 -8.10 1.30 -3.16
C ASN A 198 -7.82 2.47 -2.20
N SER A 199 -8.01 2.27 -0.90
CA SER A 199 -7.75 3.33 0.08
C SER A 199 -6.27 3.75 0.08
N PHE A 200 -5.34 2.80 -0.01
CA PHE A 200 -3.91 3.09 -0.13
C PHE A 200 -3.60 3.90 -1.40
N ALA A 201 -4.18 3.51 -2.52
CA ALA A 201 -3.99 4.16 -3.80
C ALA A 201 -4.57 5.59 -3.86
N ALA A 202 -5.59 5.91 -3.05
CA ALA A 202 -6.24 7.21 -3.03
C ALA A 202 -5.26 8.36 -2.77
N ALA A 203 -4.48 8.27 -1.68
CA ALA A 203 -3.49 9.29 -1.35
C ALA A 203 -2.35 9.34 -2.37
N LEU A 204 -1.88 8.18 -2.87
CA LEU A 204 -0.84 8.10 -3.89
C LEU A 204 -1.27 8.78 -5.19
N CYS A 205 -2.49 8.53 -5.66
CA CYS A 205 -3.01 9.16 -6.87
C CYS A 205 -3.25 10.66 -6.69
N PHE A 206 -3.86 11.07 -5.58
CA PHE A 206 -4.22 12.47 -5.39
C PHE A 206 -3.02 13.36 -5.07
N ILE A 207 -2.14 12.95 -4.16
CA ILE A 207 -0.97 13.72 -3.73
C ILE A 207 0.26 13.40 -4.57
N GLY A 208 0.55 12.12 -4.79
CA GLY A 208 1.77 11.66 -5.48
C GLY A 208 1.85 12.11 -6.94
N LEU A 209 0.70 12.31 -7.59
CA LEU A 209 0.63 12.78 -8.98
C LEU A 209 0.49 14.31 -9.13
N LYS A 210 0.64 15.08 -8.05
CA LYS A 210 0.46 16.53 -8.04
C LYS A 210 1.33 17.28 -9.07
N THR A 211 2.54 16.78 -9.31
CA THR A 211 3.48 17.39 -10.26
C THR A 211 3.27 16.94 -11.70
N THR A 212 2.45 15.92 -11.94
CA THR A 212 2.32 15.27 -13.25
C THR A 212 0.95 15.50 -13.89
N TYR A 213 -0.11 15.45 -13.09
CA TYR A 213 -1.49 15.55 -13.58
C TYR A 213 -2.21 16.77 -13.01
N SER A 214 -3.15 17.28 -13.80
CA SER A 214 -4.07 18.35 -13.36
C SER A 214 -4.90 17.92 -12.17
N LEU A 215 -5.43 18.91 -11.44
CA LEU A 215 -6.31 18.64 -10.29
C LEU A 215 -7.53 17.79 -10.70
N TRP A 216 -8.09 18.03 -11.87
CA TRP A 216 -9.24 17.28 -12.40
C TRP A 216 -8.93 15.77 -12.50
N ILE A 217 -7.84 15.40 -13.19
CA ILE A 217 -7.46 13.98 -13.34
C ILE A 217 -7.24 13.32 -11.98
N ARG A 218 -6.53 14.01 -11.07
CA ARG A 218 -6.27 13.49 -9.73
C ARG A 218 -7.55 13.33 -8.90
N SER A 219 -8.50 14.25 -9.06
CA SER A 219 -9.81 14.15 -8.39
C SER A 219 -10.65 13.00 -8.94
N VAL A 220 -10.59 12.76 -10.25
CA VAL A 220 -11.25 11.58 -10.85
C VAL A 220 -10.64 10.29 -10.31
N LEU A 221 -9.30 10.17 -10.30
CA LEU A 221 -8.63 8.99 -9.75
C LEU A 221 -8.94 8.78 -8.25
N LEU A 222 -9.00 9.87 -7.48
CA LEU A 222 -9.43 9.82 -6.08
C LEU A 222 -10.87 9.33 -5.97
N GLY A 223 -11.78 9.85 -6.78
CA GLY A 223 -13.18 9.40 -6.83
C GLY A 223 -13.30 7.91 -7.17
N CYS A 224 -12.52 7.43 -8.14
CA CYS A 224 -12.44 6.02 -8.48
C CYS A 224 -11.96 5.16 -7.30
N ALA A 225 -10.91 5.61 -6.59
CA ALA A 225 -10.38 4.91 -5.42
C ALA A 225 -11.38 4.89 -4.25
N VAL A 226 -12.06 6.02 -4.00
CA VAL A 226 -13.13 6.10 -2.99
C VAL A 226 -14.26 5.13 -3.32
N LEU A 227 -14.73 5.14 -4.57
CA LEU A 227 -15.79 4.24 -5.02
C LEU A 227 -15.36 2.77 -4.89
N GLY A 228 -14.15 2.39 -5.36
CA GLY A 228 -13.63 1.04 -5.21
C GLY A 228 -13.53 0.59 -3.74
N SER A 229 -13.13 1.50 -2.84
CA SER A 229 -13.09 1.21 -1.40
C SER A 229 -14.49 1.01 -0.81
N VAL A 230 -15.47 1.83 -1.20
CA VAL A 230 -16.87 1.72 -0.74
C VAL A 230 -17.50 0.41 -1.24
N LEU A 231 -17.25 0.00 -2.47
CA LEU A 231 -17.78 -1.26 -3.04
C LEU A 231 -17.33 -2.52 -2.28
N SER A 232 -16.22 -2.45 -1.53
CA SER A 232 -15.80 -3.55 -0.65
C SER A 232 -16.75 -3.77 0.54
N VAL A 233 -17.59 -2.79 0.86
CA VAL A 233 -18.47 -2.72 2.03
C VAL A 233 -17.74 -3.17 3.32
N SER A 234 -16.50 -2.70 3.45
CA SER A 234 -15.62 -3.00 4.59
C SER A 234 -15.47 -1.76 5.48
N SER A 235 -15.85 -1.87 6.74
CA SER A 235 -15.68 -0.77 7.71
C SER A 235 -14.23 -0.32 7.84
N GLY A 236 -13.28 -1.26 7.87
CA GLY A 236 -11.86 -0.94 7.93
C GLY A 236 -11.36 -0.15 6.72
N ALA A 237 -11.80 -0.52 5.51
CA ALA A 237 -11.45 0.18 4.28
C ALA A 237 -12.09 1.58 4.23
N ILE A 238 -13.36 1.71 4.64
CA ILE A 238 -14.08 2.99 4.69
C ILE A 238 -13.41 3.93 5.71
N ILE A 239 -13.11 3.45 6.91
CA ILE A 239 -12.40 4.26 7.92
C ILE A 239 -11.02 4.69 7.40
N SER A 240 -10.29 3.78 6.76
CA SER A 240 -8.97 4.08 6.19
C SER A 240 -9.04 5.19 5.15
N ILE A 241 -10.03 5.17 4.24
CA ILE A 241 -10.15 6.20 3.22
C ILE A 241 -10.64 7.54 3.82
N LEU A 242 -11.57 7.50 4.77
CA LEU A 242 -12.03 8.70 5.49
C LEU A 242 -10.89 9.37 6.26
N LEU A 243 -10.03 8.58 6.92
CA LEU A 243 -8.85 9.10 7.61
C LEU A 243 -7.89 9.79 6.63
N GLN A 244 -7.60 9.16 5.49
CA GLN A 244 -6.75 9.76 4.46
C GLN A 244 -7.35 11.04 3.89
N MET A 245 -8.65 11.04 3.58
CA MET A 245 -9.36 12.24 3.13
C MET A 245 -9.31 13.35 4.17
N GLY A 246 -9.50 13.02 5.45
CA GLY A 246 -9.37 13.97 6.56
C GLY A 246 -7.98 14.59 6.66
N ILE A 247 -6.92 13.77 6.55
CA ILE A 247 -5.53 14.26 6.56
C ILE A 247 -5.24 15.16 5.34
N ILE A 248 -5.73 14.78 4.17
CA ILE A 248 -5.59 15.59 2.94
C ILE A 248 -6.32 16.92 3.12
N ALA A 249 -7.58 16.90 3.55
CA ALA A 249 -8.36 18.09 3.79
C ALA A 249 -7.71 19.00 4.83
N TRP A 250 -7.23 18.45 5.96
CA TRP A 250 -6.47 19.17 6.96
C TRP A 250 -5.25 19.87 6.37
N ALA A 251 -4.47 19.17 5.56
CA ALA A 251 -3.27 19.71 4.92
C ALA A 251 -3.60 20.89 4.00
N TYR A 252 -4.75 20.85 3.29
CA TYR A 252 -5.20 21.91 2.40
C TYR A 252 -5.83 23.09 3.15
N ILE A 253 -6.73 22.85 4.10
CA ILE A 253 -7.43 23.90 4.87
C ILE A 253 -6.43 24.70 5.69
N PHE A 254 -5.54 24.03 6.37
CA PHE A 254 -4.56 24.64 7.26
C PHE A 254 -3.18 24.82 6.62
N HIS A 255 -3.13 25.04 5.30
CA HIS A 255 -1.86 25.15 4.57
C HIS A 255 -0.96 26.30 5.07
N ASN A 256 -1.56 27.38 5.57
CA ASN A 256 -0.85 28.56 6.10
C ASN A 256 -0.36 28.40 7.55
N LEU A 257 -0.80 27.39 8.28
CA LEU A 257 -0.40 27.20 9.67
C LEU A 257 0.97 26.53 9.77
N HIS A 258 1.92 27.22 10.43
CA HIS A 258 3.32 26.71 10.54
C HIS A 258 3.42 25.39 11.33
N ARG A 259 2.53 25.18 12.32
CA ARG A 259 2.53 23.99 13.20
C ARG A 259 1.29 23.12 13.05
N LYS A 260 0.71 23.08 11.84
CA LYS A 260 -0.54 22.36 11.58
C LYS A 260 -0.52 20.88 12.01
N TRP A 261 0.60 20.21 11.85
CA TRP A 261 0.73 18.79 12.23
C TRP A 261 0.81 18.59 13.74
N LEU A 262 1.44 19.53 14.46
CA LEU A 262 1.46 19.52 15.92
C LEU A 262 0.05 19.79 16.48
N ILE A 263 -0.68 20.74 15.88
CA ILE A 263 -2.08 21.02 16.26
C ILE A 263 -2.95 19.79 16.02
N LEU A 264 -2.81 19.12 14.86
CA LEU A 264 -3.53 17.87 14.58
C LEU A 264 -3.24 16.80 15.63
N LEU A 265 -1.97 16.61 15.97
CA LEU A 265 -1.55 15.64 16.99
C LEU A 265 -2.17 15.96 18.34
N ILE A 266 -2.12 17.22 18.79
CA ILE A 266 -2.72 17.66 20.05
C ILE A 266 -4.23 17.44 20.03
N THR A 267 -4.90 17.75 18.91
CA THR A 267 -6.36 17.54 18.76
C THR A 267 -6.72 16.05 18.87
N ILE A 268 -5.95 15.18 18.22
CA ILE A 268 -6.17 13.73 18.31
C ILE A 268 -5.95 13.22 19.73
N LEU A 269 -4.87 13.66 20.39
CA LEU A 269 -4.59 13.29 21.79
C LEU A 269 -5.67 13.81 22.75
N ALA A 270 -6.12 15.06 22.58
CA ALA A 270 -7.20 15.61 23.38
C ALA A 270 -8.51 14.85 23.17
N ALA A 271 -8.85 14.51 21.93
CA ALA A 271 -10.02 13.68 21.63
C ALA A 271 -9.90 12.28 22.27
N TYR A 272 -8.74 11.66 22.20
CA TYR A 272 -8.49 10.36 22.84
C TYR A 272 -8.71 10.43 24.34
N VAL A 273 -8.10 11.40 25.03
CA VAL A 273 -8.26 11.61 26.48
C VAL A 273 -9.72 11.93 26.84
N SER A 274 -10.39 12.74 26.01
CA SER A 274 -11.81 13.08 26.25
C SER A 274 -12.72 11.84 26.19
N VAL A 275 -12.46 10.95 25.22
CA VAL A 275 -13.20 9.67 25.12
C VAL A 275 -12.90 8.77 26.33
N ASP A 276 -11.64 8.69 26.74
CA ASP A 276 -11.23 7.87 27.88
C ASP A 276 -11.88 8.36 29.19
N LEU A 277 -11.95 9.67 29.41
CA LEU A 277 -12.56 10.27 30.59
C LEU A 277 -14.10 10.21 30.58
N ALA A 278 -14.71 10.31 29.39
CA ALA A 278 -16.18 10.38 29.26
C ALA A 278 -16.82 8.99 29.05
N SER A 279 -16.07 7.98 28.73
CA SER A 279 -16.55 6.62 28.43
C SER A 279 -16.11 5.64 29.52
N ASN A 280 -17.03 4.75 29.91
CA ASN A 280 -16.69 3.58 30.75
C ASN A 280 -15.92 2.48 29.98
N ARG A 281 -15.57 2.73 28.71
CA ARG A 281 -14.79 1.84 27.85
C ARG A 281 -13.52 2.56 27.42
N THR A 282 -12.42 1.83 27.36
CA THR A 282 -11.18 2.40 26.82
C THR A 282 -11.38 2.80 25.33
N PRO A 283 -10.71 3.83 24.84
CA PRO A 283 -10.81 4.24 23.42
C PRO A 283 -10.57 3.10 22.44
N LEU A 284 -9.68 2.15 22.77
CA LEU A 284 -9.42 0.92 21.98
C LEU A 284 -10.63 -0.05 21.96
N GLN A 285 -11.60 0.08 22.85
CA GLN A 285 -12.80 -0.75 22.88
C GLN A 285 -14.00 -0.05 22.21
N VAL A 286 -13.86 1.23 21.89
CA VAL A 286 -14.93 2.05 21.25
C VAL A 286 -14.75 2.02 19.73
N PHE A 287 -13.54 1.83 19.23
CA PHE A 287 -13.16 1.73 17.83
C PHE A 287 -12.72 0.31 17.48
#